data_b134ed737e53672ca60e3230b50f5680
#
_entry.id   b134ed737e53672ca60e3230b50f5680
#
_cell.length_a   1.000
_cell.length_b   1.000
_cell.length_c   1.000
_cell.angle_alpha   90.00
_cell.angle_beta   90.00
_cell.angle_gamma   90.00
#
_symmetry.space_group_name_H-M   'P 1'
#
loop_
_entity.id
_entity.type
_entity.pdbx_description
1 polymer ?
#
loop_
_entity_poly.entity_id
_entity_poly.type
_entity_poly.pdbx_seq_one_letter_code
_entity_poly.pdbx_strand_id
1 'polypeptide(L)'
;MLFRSPDVADATLAALQHEAGLTLDDLRELAQGIHPSVLVDRGLVEAVEARASRVPIGVAIDAEPNLRGARFAEEIETAAYFLVSEGLANVLKHAMVSRAEVRIRLEGGQLVVEVSDQGAGFVPGEAPGSGLSGLRDRIEAVGGALRIVARPDVGTTLIGELPARAREPSGV
;
A
#
# COMPACT_ATOMS: atom_id res chain seq x y z
N MET A 1 35.12 -21.62 14.72
CA MET A 1 34.18 -22.59 14.12
C MET A 1 32.78 -22.21 14.56
N LEU A 2 32.10 -21.40 13.77
CA LEU A 2 30.76 -20.90 14.10
C LEU A 2 29.74 -21.81 13.42
N PHE A 3 29.11 -22.68 14.19
CA PHE A 3 27.95 -23.44 13.74
C PHE A 3 26.76 -22.47 13.65
N ARG A 4 26.42 -22.02 12.45
CA ARG A 4 25.08 -21.44 12.20
C ARG A 4 24.10 -22.60 12.28
N SER A 5 23.15 -22.50 13.24
CA SER A 5 22.08 -23.47 13.40
C SER A 5 21.25 -23.57 12.12
N PRO A 6 20.91 -24.78 11.63
CA PRO A 6 20.07 -24.99 10.45
C PRO A 6 18.76 -24.21 10.51
N ASP A 7 18.14 -24.10 11.67
CA ASP A 7 16.87 -23.40 11.89
C ASP A 7 16.93 -21.91 11.52
N VAL A 8 18.08 -21.24 11.70
CA VAL A 8 18.25 -19.82 11.32
C VAL A 8 18.38 -19.68 9.81
N ALA A 9 19.04 -20.66 9.16
CA ALA A 9 19.16 -20.67 7.71
C ALA A 9 17.82 -20.93 7.03
N ASP A 10 17.02 -21.86 7.56
CA ASP A 10 15.70 -22.20 7.03
C ASP A 10 14.70 -21.06 7.23
N ALA A 11 14.70 -20.40 8.39
CA ALA A 11 13.88 -19.22 8.64
C ALA A 11 14.26 -18.04 7.72
N THR A 12 15.56 -17.85 7.48
CA THR A 12 16.04 -16.80 6.57
C THR A 12 15.67 -17.11 5.13
N LEU A 13 15.76 -18.38 4.71
CA LEU A 13 15.40 -18.82 3.37
C LEU A 13 13.90 -18.68 3.13
N ALA A 14 13.07 -19.05 4.09
CA ALA A 14 11.61 -18.88 4.04
C ALA A 14 11.21 -17.40 3.95
N ALA A 15 11.87 -16.53 4.70
CA ALA A 15 11.66 -15.09 4.64
C ALA A 15 12.04 -14.51 3.27
N LEU A 16 13.19 -14.92 2.71
CA LEU A 16 13.64 -14.50 1.38
C LEU A 16 12.73 -15.03 0.27
N GLN A 17 12.23 -16.25 0.38
CA GLN A 17 11.27 -16.82 -0.59
C GLN A 17 9.93 -16.09 -0.54
N HIS A 18 9.47 -15.72 0.65
CA HIS A 18 8.26 -14.94 0.84
C HIS A 18 8.41 -13.53 0.27
N GLU A 19 9.53 -12.87 0.55
CA GLU A 19 9.87 -11.54 0.01
C GLU A 19 10.01 -11.56 -1.53
N ALA A 20 10.65 -12.59 -2.08
CA ALA A 20 10.74 -12.77 -3.52
C ALA A 20 9.37 -13.03 -4.16
N GLY A 21 8.48 -13.76 -3.49
CA GLY A 21 7.11 -14.00 -3.93
C GLY A 21 6.29 -12.71 -4.00
N LEU A 22 6.33 -11.90 -2.96
CA LEU A 22 5.64 -10.59 -2.92
C LEU A 22 6.18 -9.66 -4.00
N THR A 23 7.50 -9.61 -4.19
CA THR A 23 8.14 -8.78 -5.23
C THR A 23 7.80 -9.25 -6.63
N LEU A 24 7.69 -10.55 -6.87
CA LEU A 24 7.29 -11.12 -8.16
C LEU A 24 5.80 -10.87 -8.47
N ASP A 25 4.94 -10.91 -7.47
CA ASP A 25 3.53 -10.60 -7.66
C ASP A 25 3.34 -9.10 -7.90
N ASP A 26 4.04 -8.23 -7.18
CA ASP A 26 4.08 -6.80 -7.43
C ASP A 26 4.65 -6.47 -8.83
N LEU A 27 5.70 -7.19 -9.27
CA LEU A 27 6.26 -7.03 -10.63
C LEU A 27 5.32 -7.55 -11.71
N ARG A 28 4.58 -8.62 -11.47
CA ARG A 28 3.55 -9.11 -12.39
C ARG A 28 2.37 -8.16 -12.50
N GLU A 29 1.93 -7.60 -11.38
CA GLU A 29 0.91 -6.55 -11.35
C GLU A 29 1.38 -5.28 -12.10
N LEU A 30 2.66 -4.90 -11.95
CA LEU A 30 3.26 -3.76 -12.65
C LEU A 30 3.51 -4.03 -14.14
N ALA A 31 4.01 -5.21 -14.50
CA ALA A 31 4.44 -5.51 -15.87
C ALA A 31 3.28 -5.86 -16.81
N GLN A 32 2.15 -6.32 -16.29
CA GLN A 32 1.03 -6.78 -17.10
C GLN A 32 -0.12 -5.79 -17.16
N GLY A 33 -0.04 -4.64 -16.45
CA GLY A 33 -1.19 -3.71 -16.35
C GLY A 33 -2.44 -4.39 -15.78
N ILE A 34 -2.28 -5.55 -15.15
CA ILE A 34 -3.40 -6.34 -14.63
C ILE A 34 -3.75 -5.73 -13.27
N HIS A 35 -4.84 -5.00 -13.25
CA HIS A 35 -5.48 -4.61 -12.02
C HIS A 35 -5.86 -5.87 -11.24
N PRO A 36 -5.66 -5.92 -9.91
CA PRO A 36 -6.14 -7.05 -9.13
C PRO A 36 -7.63 -7.31 -9.45
N SER A 37 -7.99 -8.53 -9.75
CA SER A 37 -9.38 -8.87 -10.12
C SER A 37 -10.37 -8.39 -9.07
N VAL A 38 -9.98 -8.44 -7.78
CA VAL A 38 -10.79 -7.93 -6.68
C VAL A 38 -11.03 -6.42 -6.79
N LEU A 39 -10.04 -5.62 -7.25
CA LEU A 39 -10.21 -4.19 -7.47
C LEU A 39 -11.22 -3.91 -8.58
N VAL A 40 -11.11 -4.65 -9.69
CA VAL A 40 -12.03 -4.52 -10.83
C VAL A 40 -13.44 -4.95 -10.45
N ASP A 41 -13.58 -6.06 -9.75
CA ASP A 41 -14.87 -6.70 -9.47
C ASP A 41 -15.60 -6.11 -8.27
N ARG A 42 -14.86 -5.73 -7.21
CA ARG A 42 -15.44 -5.37 -5.92
C ARG A 42 -15.14 -3.95 -5.46
N GLY A 43 -14.13 -3.30 -6.03
CA GLY A 43 -13.72 -1.94 -5.68
C GLY A 43 -12.57 -1.87 -4.67
N LEU A 44 -12.25 -0.62 -4.29
CA LEU A 44 -11.01 -0.32 -3.56
C LEU A 44 -10.96 -0.96 -2.17
N VAL A 45 -12.02 -0.81 -1.37
CA VAL A 45 -11.99 -1.24 0.05
C VAL A 45 -11.75 -2.75 0.14
N GLU A 46 -12.48 -3.53 -0.65
CA GLU A 46 -12.38 -4.98 -0.70
C GLU A 46 -11.03 -5.45 -1.23
N ALA A 47 -10.44 -4.73 -2.20
CA ALA A 47 -9.10 -5.03 -2.70
C ALA A 47 -8.03 -4.74 -1.64
N VAL A 48 -8.17 -3.66 -0.88
CA VAL A 48 -7.28 -3.32 0.24
C VAL A 48 -7.37 -4.37 1.36
N GLU A 49 -8.57 -4.81 1.71
CA GLU A 49 -8.78 -5.89 2.69
C GLU A 49 -8.11 -7.19 2.24
N ALA A 50 -8.28 -7.56 0.96
CA ALA A 50 -7.64 -8.74 0.38
C ALA A 50 -6.10 -8.61 0.37
N ARG A 51 -5.55 -7.43 0.10
CA ARG A 51 -4.11 -7.17 0.16
C ARG A 51 -3.59 -7.26 1.59
N ALA A 52 -4.27 -6.62 2.55
CA ALA A 52 -3.91 -6.63 3.96
C ALA A 52 -3.89 -8.03 4.57
N SER A 53 -4.82 -8.91 4.17
CA SER A 53 -4.88 -10.29 4.68
C SER A 53 -3.69 -11.17 4.26
N ARG A 54 -2.92 -10.74 3.24
CA ARG A 54 -1.76 -11.48 2.72
C ARG A 54 -0.44 -11.06 3.34
N VAL A 55 -0.40 -9.95 4.09
CA VAL A 55 0.85 -9.52 4.74
C VAL A 55 1.00 -10.17 6.12
N PRO A 56 2.23 -10.52 6.54
CA PRO A 56 2.49 -11.27 7.78
C PRO A 56 2.49 -10.36 9.03
N ILE A 57 1.74 -9.26 9.02
CA ILE A 57 1.56 -8.35 10.16
C ILE A 57 0.08 -8.05 10.35
N GLY A 58 -0.30 -7.58 11.54
CA GLY A 58 -1.66 -7.10 11.79
C GLY A 58 -1.93 -5.78 11.08
N VAL A 59 -2.92 -5.73 10.18
CA VAL A 59 -3.34 -4.50 9.52
C VAL A 59 -4.76 -4.16 9.95
N ALA A 60 -4.93 -3.03 10.64
CA ALA A 60 -6.23 -2.47 10.94
C ALA A 60 -6.72 -1.66 9.73
N ILE A 61 -7.94 -1.91 9.28
CA ILE A 61 -8.54 -1.16 8.17
C ILE A 61 -9.74 -0.40 8.71
N ASP A 62 -9.69 0.92 8.58
CA ASP A 62 -10.74 1.84 8.96
C ASP A 62 -11.22 2.57 7.70
N ALA A 63 -12.23 2.01 7.06
CA ALA A 63 -12.88 2.58 5.87
C ALA A 63 -14.29 3.05 6.21
N GLU A 64 -14.68 4.22 5.70
CA GLU A 64 -16.06 4.69 5.84
C GLU A 64 -17.05 3.67 5.24
N PRO A 65 -18.16 3.38 5.93
CA PRO A 65 -19.09 2.33 5.49
C PRO A 65 -19.67 2.55 4.08
N ASN A 66 -19.85 3.81 3.67
CA ASN A 66 -20.37 4.20 2.36
C ASN A 66 -19.35 4.00 1.22
N LEU A 67 -18.07 3.74 1.54
CA LEU A 67 -17.04 3.45 0.54
C LEU A 67 -16.99 1.95 0.17
N ARG A 68 -17.66 1.09 0.93
CA ARG A 68 -17.78 -0.32 0.58
C ARG A 68 -18.63 -0.49 -0.67
N GLY A 69 -18.06 -1.13 -1.70
CA GLY A 69 -18.69 -1.26 -3.02
C GLY A 69 -18.80 0.05 -3.81
N ALA A 70 -18.32 1.17 -3.27
CA ALA A 70 -18.23 2.42 -4.03
C ALA A 70 -17.21 2.26 -5.17
N ARG A 71 -17.50 2.90 -6.31
CA ARG A 71 -16.65 2.82 -7.50
C ARG A 71 -16.18 4.21 -7.89
N PHE A 72 -14.88 4.32 -8.02
CA PHE A 72 -14.22 5.51 -8.55
C PHE A 72 -13.70 5.24 -9.97
N ALA A 73 -13.23 6.28 -10.63
CA ALA A 73 -12.54 6.12 -11.90
C ALA A 73 -11.38 5.12 -11.74
N GLU A 74 -11.17 4.26 -12.73
CA GLU A 74 -10.26 3.12 -12.64
C GLU A 74 -8.82 3.53 -12.28
N GLU A 75 -8.37 4.65 -12.84
CA GLU A 75 -7.06 5.23 -12.53
C GLU A 75 -6.94 5.70 -11.08
N ILE A 76 -8.04 6.16 -10.47
CA ILE A 76 -8.09 6.59 -9.07
C ILE A 76 -8.04 5.38 -8.14
N GLU A 77 -8.88 4.37 -8.39
CA GLU A 77 -8.88 3.13 -7.63
C GLU A 77 -7.50 2.46 -7.68
N THR A 78 -6.87 2.46 -8.85
CA THR A 78 -5.54 1.91 -9.08
C THR A 78 -4.47 2.66 -8.30
N ALA A 79 -4.44 3.99 -8.40
CA ALA A 79 -3.46 4.80 -7.68
C ALA A 79 -3.59 4.64 -6.17
N ALA A 80 -4.83 4.61 -5.64
CA ALA A 80 -5.14 4.38 -4.24
C ALA A 80 -4.68 2.98 -3.78
N TYR A 81 -4.95 1.94 -4.56
CA TYR A 81 -4.50 0.58 -4.27
C TYR A 81 -2.97 0.47 -4.23
N PHE A 82 -2.27 1.11 -5.18
CA PHE A 82 -0.80 1.13 -5.20
C PHE A 82 -0.23 1.86 -3.99
N LEU A 83 -0.85 2.96 -3.53
CA LEU A 83 -0.44 3.63 -2.30
C LEU A 83 -0.46 2.68 -1.11
N VAL A 84 -1.56 1.93 -0.96
CA VAL A 84 -1.68 0.96 0.13
C VAL A 84 -0.65 -0.16 -0.01
N SER A 85 -0.49 -0.71 -1.22
CA SER A 85 0.46 -1.80 -1.48
C SER A 85 1.90 -1.40 -1.17
N GLU A 86 2.34 -0.23 -1.66
CA GLU A 86 3.67 0.31 -1.38
C GLU A 86 3.84 0.69 0.09
N GLY A 87 2.81 1.30 0.70
CA GLY A 87 2.82 1.63 2.12
C GLY A 87 3.02 0.40 3.00
N LEU A 88 2.26 -0.68 2.77
CA LEU A 88 2.40 -1.93 3.50
C LEU A 88 3.74 -2.62 3.22
N ALA A 89 4.26 -2.57 1.99
CA ALA A 89 5.59 -3.08 1.67
C ALA A 89 6.69 -2.30 2.41
N ASN A 90 6.56 -0.99 2.54
CA ASN A 90 7.50 -0.16 3.29
C ASN A 90 7.46 -0.47 4.79
N VAL A 91 6.28 -0.68 5.37
CA VAL A 91 6.15 -1.14 6.76
C VAL A 91 6.91 -2.45 6.98
N LEU A 92 6.71 -3.44 6.10
CA LEU A 92 7.38 -4.73 6.19
C LEU A 92 8.90 -4.63 6.09
N LYS A 93 9.41 -3.78 5.20
CA LYS A 93 10.85 -3.65 4.94
C LYS A 93 11.59 -2.79 5.95
N HIS A 94 10.92 -1.76 6.50
CA HIS A 94 11.61 -0.68 7.18
C HIS A 94 11.11 -0.37 8.58
N ALA A 95 9.83 -0.59 8.88
CA ALA A 95 9.25 -0.11 10.13
C ALA A 95 9.61 -0.96 11.35
N MET A 96 9.95 -2.24 11.17
CA MET A 96 10.28 -3.20 12.25
C MET A 96 9.13 -3.32 13.28
N VAL A 97 7.89 -3.29 12.83
CA VAL A 97 6.69 -3.41 13.66
C VAL A 97 5.82 -4.58 13.22
N SER A 98 4.92 -5.01 14.10
CA SER A 98 3.97 -6.08 13.83
C SER A 98 2.55 -5.57 13.49
N ARG A 99 2.38 -4.25 13.37
CA ARG A 99 1.08 -3.62 13.12
C ARG A 99 1.20 -2.41 12.21
N ALA A 100 0.19 -2.25 11.34
CA ALA A 100 -0.04 -1.05 10.54
C ALA A 100 -1.52 -0.69 10.54
N GLU A 101 -1.84 0.50 10.13
CA GLU A 101 -3.22 0.98 9.97
C GLU A 101 -3.41 1.55 8.56
N VAL A 102 -4.55 1.23 7.94
CA VAL A 102 -5.00 1.81 6.67
C VAL A 102 -6.32 2.51 6.92
N ARG A 103 -6.41 3.79 6.57
CA ARG A 103 -7.65 4.57 6.62
C ARG A 103 -8.07 4.99 5.23
N ILE A 104 -9.38 4.91 4.96
CA ILE A 104 -9.97 5.32 3.68
C ILE A 104 -11.20 6.19 3.98
N ARG A 105 -11.15 7.44 3.53
CA ARG A 105 -12.16 8.47 3.80
C ARG A 105 -12.54 9.20 2.53
N LEU A 106 -13.72 9.82 2.55
CA LEU A 106 -14.15 10.76 1.53
C LEU A 106 -14.28 12.15 2.16
N GLU A 107 -13.35 13.04 1.89
CA GLU A 107 -13.26 14.35 2.51
C GLU A 107 -13.21 15.45 1.44
N GLY A 108 -14.12 16.42 1.49
CA GLY A 108 -14.10 17.57 0.58
C GLY A 108 -14.15 17.21 -0.92
N GLY A 109 -14.72 16.07 -1.27
CA GLY A 109 -14.75 15.58 -2.66
C GLY A 109 -13.44 14.89 -3.09
N GLN A 110 -12.59 14.57 -2.14
CA GLN A 110 -11.36 13.79 -2.36
C GLN A 110 -11.45 12.45 -1.64
N LEU A 111 -10.92 11.42 -2.28
CA LEU A 111 -10.65 10.13 -1.67
C LEU A 111 -9.31 10.23 -0.96
N VAL A 112 -9.34 10.20 0.36
CA VAL A 112 -8.15 10.26 1.22
C VAL A 112 -7.81 8.84 1.66
N VAL A 113 -6.61 8.40 1.31
CA VAL A 113 -6.08 7.08 1.69
C VAL A 113 -4.82 7.28 2.49
N GLU A 114 -4.79 6.70 3.68
CA GLU A 114 -3.68 6.81 4.61
C GLU A 114 -3.16 5.42 4.99
N VAL A 115 -1.84 5.25 5.00
CA VAL A 115 -1.15 4.08 5.55
C VAL A 115 -0.19 4.55 6.61
N SER A 116 -0.33 4.05 7.83
CA SER A 116 0.49 4.48 8.96
C SER A 116 1.08 3.30 9.75
N ASP A 117 2.27 3.51 10.28
CA ASP A 117 2.96 2.64 11.22
C ASP A 117 3.57 3.44 12.37
N GLN A 118 3.89 2.76 13.45
CA GLN A 118 4.58 3.31 14.63
C GLN A 118 6.00 2.74 14.74
N GLY A 119 6.68 2.60 13.61
CA GLY A 119 7.99 1.98 13.52
C GLY A 119 9.16 2.96 13.59
N ALA A 120 10.27 2.55 12.98
CA ALA A 120 11.52 3.30 13.02
C ALA A 120 11.42 4.70 12.39
N GLY A 121 10.48 4.91 11.47
CA GLY A 121 10.41 6.18 10.73
C GLY A 121 11.70 6.50 9.98
N PHE A 122 11.84 7.74 9.53
CA PHE A 122 13.07 8.25 8.90
C PHE A 122 13.11 9.78 8.91
N VAL A 123 14.29 10.34 8.62
CA VAL A 123 14.45 11.79 8.46
C VAL A 123 13.95 12.21 7.07
N PRO A 124 12.97 13.13 6.97
CA PRO A 124 12.54 13.66 5.68
C PRO A 124 13.72 14.24 4.89
N GLY A 125 13.88 13.81 3.64
CA GLY A 125 15.04 14.17 2.78
C GLY A 125 16.09 13.07 2.66
N GLU A 126 16.15 12.14 3.60
CA GLU A 126 16.96 10.91 3.52
C GLU A 126 16.11 9.70 3.12
N ALA A 127 14.94 9.94 2.55
CA ALA A 127 13.98 8.90 2.22
C ALA A 127 14.59 7.83 1.32
N PRO A 128 14.53 6.59 1.71
CA PRO A 128 15.08 5.50 0.93
C PRO A 128 14.21 5.23 -0.30
N GLY A 129 14.85 5.20 -1.46
CA GLY A 129 14.42 4.39 -2.57
C GLY A 129 13.46 5.01 -3.58
N SER A 130 13.48 4.40 -4.75
CA SER A 130 12.68 4.73 -5.94
C SER A 130 11.17 4.48 -5.78
N GLY A 131 10.73 3.70 -4.78
CA GLY A 131 9.33 3.34 -4.57
C GLY A 131 8.44 4.55 -4.28
N LEU A 132 8.85 5.41 -3.34
CA LEU A 132 8.07 6.59 -2.97
C LEU A 132 8.05 7.66 -4.07
N SER A 133 9.11 7.79 -4.89
CA SER A 133 9.09 8.69 -6.05
C SER A 133 8.13 8.20 -7.12
N GLY A 134 8.18 6.91 -7.48
CA GLY A 134 7.24 6.32 -8.43
C GLY A 134 5.77 6.36 -7.95
N LEU A 135 5.54 6.22 -6.65
CA LEU A 135 4.22 6.39 -6.06
C LEU A 135 3.73 7.83 -6.20
N ARG A 136 4.60 8.82 -5.94
CA ARG A 136 4.29 10.24 -6.11
C ARG A 136 3.87 10.55 -7.55
N ASP A 137 4.69 10.15 -8.52
CA ASP A 137 4.43 10.37 -9.94
C ASP A 137 3.07 9.78 -10.36
N ARG A 138 2.73 8.59 -9.84
CA ARG A 138 1.45 7.92 -10.12
C ARG A 138 0.25 8.67 -9.54
N ILE A 139 0.36 9.16 -8.32
CA ILE A 139 -0.72 9.93 -7.66
C ILE A 139 -0.89 11.29 -8.34
N GLU A 140 0.20 11.97 -8.68
CA GLU A 140 0.16 13.25 -9.39
C GLU A 140 -0.40 13.11 -10.81
N ALA A 141 -0.13 11.99 -11.49
CA ALA A 141 -0.67 11.72 -12.83
C ALA A 141 -2.21 11.67 -12.88
N VAL A 142 -2.86 11.31 -11.78
CA VAL A 142 -4.33 11.32 -11.68
C VAL A 142 -4.90 12.60 -11.06
N GLY A 143 -4.04 13.60 -10.85
CA GLY A 143 -4.41 14.90 -10.27
C GLY A 143 -4.53 14.88 -8.75
N GLY A 144 -3.93 13.89 -8.10
CA GLY A 144 -3.84 13.78 -6.64
C GLY A 144 -2.57 14.38 -6.07
N ALA A 145 -2.40 14.26 -4.75
CA ALA A 145 -1.22 14.67 -4.02
C ALA A 145 -0.78 13.59 -3.03
N LEU A 146 0.53 13.36 -2.92
CA LEU A 146 1.12 12.48 -1.92
C LEU A 146 1.84 13.29 -0.85
N ARG A 147 1.44 13.10 0.40
CA ARG A 147 2.12 13.64 1.56
C ARG A 147 2.72 12.52 2.39
N ILE A 148 3.97 12.70 2.81
CA ILE A 148 4.71 11.75 3.64
C ILE A 148 5.06 12.46 4.95
N VAL A 149 4.64 11.88 6.06
CA VAL A 149 4.98 12.34 7.40
C VAL A 149 5.78 11.23 8.07
N ALA A 150 7.06 11.49 8.33
CA ALA A 150 7.93 10.53 9.00
C ALA A 150 8.71 11.24 10.10
N ARG A 151 8.92 10.53 11.20
CA ARG A 151 9.78 10.96 12.31
C ARG A 151 10.54 9.75 12.84
N PRO A 152 11.87 9.86 13.01
CA PRO A 152 12.67 8.80 13.62
C PRO A 152 12.06 8.34 14.95
N ASP A 153 12.01 7.03 15.15
CA ASP A 153 11.49 6.35 16.34
C ASP A 153 10.01 6.65 16.69
N VAL A 154 9.26 7.23 15.76
CA VAL A 154 7.82 7.53 15.92
C VAL A 154 6.99 6.79 14.90
N GLY A 155 7.50 6.66 13.66
CA GLY A 155 6.84 5.96 12.57
C GLY A 155 6.70 6.79 11.30
N THR A 156 5.94 6.23 10.37
CA THR A 156 5.69 6.82 9.05
C THR A 156 4.20 6.84 8.75
N THR A 157 3.74 7.88 8.07
CA THR A 157 2.40 7.99 7.53
C THR A 157 2.50 8.46 6.07
N LEU A 158 1.96 7.67 5.16
CA LEU A 158 1.73 8.03 3.76
C LEU A 158 0.28 8.46 3.60
N ILE A 159 0.03 9.61 3.00
CA ILE A 159 -1.30 10.15 2.79
C ILE A 159 -1.45 10.52 1.32
N GLY A 160 -2.36 9.85 0.62
CA GLY A 160 -2.77 10.18 -0.74
C GLY A 160 -4.12 10.88 -0.73
N GLU A 161 -4.17 12.04 -1.34
CA GLU A 161 -5.39 12.79 -1.60
C GLU A 161 -5.68 12.71 -3.10
N LEU A 162 -6.76 12.01 -3.49
CA LEU A 162 -7.09 11.74 -4.90
C LEU A 162 -8.46 12.31 -5.24
N PRO A 163 -8.68 12.86 -6.44
CA PRO A 163 -10.00 13.35 -6.83
C PRO A 163 -11.03 12.23 -6.79
N ALA A 164 -12.12 12.38 -6.03
CA ALA A 164 -13.16 11.36 -5.91
C ALA A 164 -14.09 11.34 -7.14
N ARG A 165 -13.52 11.11 -8.34
CA ARG A 165 -14.30 10.99 -9.56
C ARG A 165 -14.99 9.63 -9.59
N ALA A 166 -16.32 9.63 -9.77
CA ALA A 166 -17.07 8.41 -9.95
C ALA A 166 -16.65 7.70 -11.24
N ARG A 167 -16.72 6.37 -11.25
CA ARG A 167 -16.54 5.57 -12.46
C ARG A 167 -17.66 5.89 -13.44
N GLU A 168 -17.32 6.28 -14.65
CA GLU A 168 -18.33 6.40 -15.70
C GLU A 168 -18.91 5.01 -16.01
N PRO A 169 -20.23 4.90 -16.17
CA PRO A 169 -20.83 3.65 -16.61
C PRO A 169 -20.22 3.28 -17.97
N SER A 170 -19.63 2.08 -18.07
CA SER A 170 -19.15 1.57 -19.35
C SER A 170 -20.31 1.60 -20.35
N GLY A 171 -20.19 2.44 -21.37
CA GLY A 171 -21.20 2.52 -22.42
C GLY A 171 -21.34 1.14 -23.08
N VAL A 172 -22.56 0.64 -23.08
CA VAL A 172 -22.97 -0.55 -23.82
C VAL A 172 -23.08 -0.21 -25.30
#